data_da3687a52c4500531ab374abfcb6d949
#
_entry.id   da3687a52c4500531ab374abfcb6d949
#
_cell.length_a   1.000
_cell.length_b   1.000
_cell.length_c   1.000
_cell.angle_alpha   90.00
_cell.angle_beta   90.00
_cell.angle_gamma   90.00
#
_symmetry.space_group_name_H-M   'P 1'
#
loop_
_entity.id
_entity.type
_entity.pdbx_description
1 polymer ?
#
loop_
_entity_poly.entity_id
_entity_poly.type
_entity_poly.pdbx_seq_one_letter_code
_entity_poly.pdbx_strand_id
1 'polypeptide(L)'
;MNAPTVGFVSLGCAKATVDSERILTQLKAEGYGFSANYEHADLVVVNTCGFIESAVDESLDVISQALGANGRVIVTGCLGVKAGLLKKKFPNLLAITGPQDCDAVMAAVHAEAPPVHEPFYHLLPPGGVKLTPRHYAYLKIAEGCNHKCTFCIIPTMRGRLVSRAPSDVLGEAKSLVDAGVRELLVVSQDTSAYGVD
;
A
#
# COMPACT_ATOMS: atom_id res chain seq x y z
N MET A 1 10.77 -26.32 2.51
CA MET A 1 10.91 -25.14 1.61
C MET A 1 10.89 -23.91 2.50
N ASN A 2 11.83 -22.98 2.32
CA ASN A 2 11.81 -21.72 3.08
C ASN A 2 10.63 -20.86 2.60
N ALA A 3 10.01 -20.12 3.52
CA ALA A 3 8.98 -19.17 3.17
C ALA A 3 9.53 -18.10 2.19
N PRO A 4 8.81 -17.75 1.13
CA PRO A 4 9.25 -16.70 0.22
C PRO A 4 9.34 -15.36 0.95
N THR A 5 10.33 -14.56 0.57
CA THR A 5 10.64 -13.28 1.21
C THR A 5 10.33 -12.11 0.27
N VAL A 6 9.67 -11.09 0.79
CA VAL A 6 9.29 -9.89 0.06
C VAL A 6 10.03 -8.67 0.62
N GLY A 7 10.76 -7.96 -0.24
CA GLY A 7 11.22 -6.61 0.04
C GLY A 7 10.05 -5.64 -0.13
N PHE A 8 9.85 -4.71 0.78
CA PHE A 8 8.73 -3.77 0.69
C PHE A 8 9.18 -2.33 0.93
N VAL A 9 8.84 -1.44 0.00
CA VAL A 9 9.09 -0.01 0.13
C VAL A 9 7.77 0.74 0.13
N SER A 10 7.57 1.58 1.13
CA SER A 10 6.39 2.44 1.26
C SER A 10 6.79 3.89 1.10
N LEU A 11 6.41 4.49 -0.01
CA LEU A 11 6.61 5.91 -0.30
C LEU A 11 5.29 6.66 -0.22
N GLY A 12 5.36 7.96 0.07
CA GLY A 12 4.24 8.88 -0.02
C GLY A 12 3.60 9.23 1.32
N CYS A 13 2.28 9.40 1.32
CA CYS A 13 1.52 10.02 2.41
C CYS A 13 0.91 8.98 3.37
N ALA A 14 0.28 9.47 4.46
CA ALA A 14 -0.43 8.64 5.45
C ALA A 14 -1.40 7.62 4.83
N LYS A 15 -2.09 7.96 3.73
CA LYS A 15 -2.98 7.02 3.03
C LYS A 15 -2.22 5.89 2.34
N ALA A 16 -1.08 6.20 1.72
CA ALA A 16 -0.21 5.19 1.15
C ALA A 16 0.37 4.26 2.24
N THR A 17 0.66 4.80 3.43
CA THR A 17 1.07 4.00 4.59
C THR A 17 -0.01 2.98 4.98
N VAL A 18 -1.28 3.39 5.07
CA VAL A 18 -2.39 2.46 5.35
C VAL A 18 -2.52 1.39 4.26
N ASP A 19 -2.38 1.77 2.98
CA ASP A 19 -2.41 0.81 1.87
C ASP A 19 -1.25 -0.20 1.99
N SER A 20 -0.03 0.26 2.33
CA SER A 20 1.13 -0.58 2.59
C SER A 20 0.92 -1.54 3.77
N GLU A 21 0.39 -1.05 4.88
CA GLU A 21 0.11 -1.86 6.08
C GLU A 21 -0.90 -2.98 5.79
N ARG A 22 -1.90 -2.73 4.92
CA ARG A 22 -2.85 -3.75 4.47
C ARG A 22 -2.17 -4.84 3.66
N ILE A 23 -1.34 -4.46 2.66
CA ILE A 23 -0.59 -5.41 1.85
C ILE A 23 0.37 -6.24 2.72
N LEU A 24 1.13 -5.59 3.61
CA LEU A 24 2.05 -6.28 4.52
C LEU A 24 1.32 -7.23 5.48
N THR A 25 0.13 -6.84 5.95
CA THR A 25 -0.71 -7.68 6.81
C THR A 25 -1.16 -8.94 6.08
N GLN A 26 -1.61 -8.80 4.82
CA GLN A 26 -2.01 -9.92 3.99
C GLN A 26 -0.83 -10.85 3.70
N LEU A 27 0.30 -10.31 3.24
CA LEU A 27 1.52 -11.09 3.01
C LEU A 27 1.94 -11.87 4.26
N LYS A 28 1.89 -11.23 5.43
CA LYS A 28 2.22 -11.88 6.69
C LYS A 28 1.25 -13.01 7.03
N ALA A 29 -0.06 -12.79 6.79
CA ALA A 29 -1.09 -13.82 7.01
C ALA A 29 -0.87 -15.06 6.14
N GLU A 30 -0.33 -14.90 4.94
CA GLU A 30 -0.06 -15.95 3.96
C GLU A 30 1.33 -16.59 4.11
N GLY A 31 2.08 -16.21 5.14
CA GLY A 31 3.34 -16.84 5.52
C GLY A 31 4.58 -16.27 4.86
N TYR A 32 4.48 -15.13 4.16
CA TYR A 32 5.67 -14.46 3.60
C TYR A 32 6.57 -13.90 4.70
N GLY A 33 7.88 -14.05 4.48
CA GLY A 33 8.90 -13.32 5.21
C GLY A 33 9.13 -11.92 4.64
N PHE A 34 9.74 -11.02 5.43
CA PHE A 34 10.15 -9.70 4.95
C PHE A 34 11.65 -9.55 4.98
N SER A 35 12.21 -8.98 3.91
CA SER A 35 13.62 -8.64 3.81
C SER A 35 13.81 -7.13 3.80
N ALA A 36 14.73 -6.63 4.62
CA ALA A 36 15.17 -5.24 4.57
C ALA A 36 16.15 -4.97 3.41
N ASN A 37 16.74 -6.03 2.85
CA ASN A 37 17.67 -5.94 1.73
C ASN A 37 17.02 -6.47 0.46
N TYR A 38 17.01 -5.66 -0.60
CA TYR A 38 16.41 -6.03 -1.89
C TYR A 38 17.07 -7.26 -2.53
N GLU A 39 18.40 -7.36 -2.44
CA GLU A 39 19.18 -8.46 -3.04
C GLU A 39 18.78 -9.85 -2.50
N HIS A 40 18.33 -9.90 -1.25
CA HIS A 40 17.99 -11.16 -0.57
C HIS A 40 16.48 -11.45 -0.57
N ALA A 41 15.67 -10.57 -1.16
CA ALA A 41 14.25 -10.80 -1.33
C ALA A 41 13.98 -11.62 -2.59
N ASP A 42 12.96 -12.48 -2.57
CA ASP A 42 12.50 -13.21 -3.76
C ASP A 42 11.86 -12.27 -4.78
N LEU A 43 11.25 -11.19 -4.30
CA LEU A 43 10.74 -10.06 -5.09
C LEU A 43 10.62 -8.79 -4.22
N VAL A 44 10.51 -7.63 -4.88
CA VAL A 44 10.33 -6.34 -4.21
C VAL A 44 9.01 -5.69 -4.64
N VAL A 45 8.24 -5.22 -3.66
CA VAL A 45 7.03 -4.41 -3.89
C VAL A 45 7.34 -2.95 -3.53
N VAL A 46 7.13 -2.04 -4.48
CA VAL A 46 7.32 -0.60 -4.29
C VAL A 46 5.96 0.10 -4.35
N ASN A 47 5.47 0.57 -3.19
CA ASN A 47 4.29 1.43 -3.12
C ASN A 47 4.71 2.88 -3.33
N THR A 48 4.26 3.48 -4.43
CA THR A 48 4.77 4.72 -5.00
C THR A 48 3.87 5.92 -4.74
N CYS A 49 4.46 7.10 -4.71
CA CYS A 49 3.77 8.37 -4.78
C CYS A 49 3.80 8.94 -6.21
N GLY A 50 2.68 9.56 -6.62
CA GLY A 50 2.56 10.16 -7.96
C GLY A 50 1.96 11.57 -7.93
N PHE A 51 1.89 12.20 -6.73
CA PHE A 51 1.11 13.41 -6.50
C PHE A 51 1.88 14.68 -6.87
N ILE A 52 3.13 14.82 -6.40
CA ILE A 52 4.01 15.96 -6.72
C ILE A 52 5.25 15.47 -7.47
N GLU A 53 5.88 16.36 -8.23
CA GLU A 53 7.01 16.03 -9.09
C GLU A 53 8.16 15.37 -8.32
N SER A 54 8.58 15.97 -7.20
CA SER A 54 9.65 15.41 -6.36
C SER A 54 9.36 14.00 -5.85
N ALA A 55 8.10 13.70 -5.51
CA ALA A 55 7.72 12.35 -5.07
C ALA A 55 7.62 11.36 -6.25
N VAL A 56 7.33 11.85 -7.46
CA VAL A 56 7.44 11.04 -8.68
C VAL A 56 8.90 10.69 -8.94
N ASP A 57 9.80 11.65 -8.86
CA ASP A 57 11.24 11.43 -9.07
C ASP A 57 11.80 10.45 -8.04
N GLU A 58 11.50 10.65 -6.74
CA GLU A 58 11.85 9.70 -5.68
C GLU A 58 11.33 8.28 -5.98
N SER A 59 10.07 8.18 -6.42
CA SER A 59 9.49 6.87 -6.76
C SER A 59 10.21 6.21 -7.94
N LEU A 60 10.57 6.97 -8.97
CA LEU A 60 11.31 6.46 -10.12
C LEU A 60 12.73 6.03 -9.76
N ASP A 61 13.39 6.76 -8.88
CA ASP A 61 14.74 6.42 -8.38
C ASP A 61 14.71 5.14 -7.54
N VAL A 62 13.74 4.99 -6.64
CA VAL A 62 13.58 3.79 -5.83
C VAL A 62 13.25 2.57 -6.69
N ILE A 63 12.38 2.70 -7.71
CA ILE A 63 12.12 1.62 -8.67
C ILE A 63 13.41 1.21 -9.38
N SER A 64 14.21 2.18 -9.84
CA SER A 64 15.49 1.92 -10.51
C SER A 64 16.47 1.18 -9.60
N GLN A 65 16.59 1.61 -8.35
CA GLN A 65 17.44 0.95 -7.34
C GLN A 65 16.97 -0.49 -7.06
N ALA A 66 15.67 -0.68 -6.86
CA ALA A 66 15.10 -2.01 -6.61
C ALA A 66 15.32 -2.96 -7.79
N LEU A 67 15.15 -2.48 -9.04
CA LEU A 67 15.42 -3.26 -10.24
C LEU A 67 16.91 -3.59 -10.38
N GLY A 68 17.79 -2.64 -10.08
CA GLY A 68 19.23 -2.87 -10.13
C GLY A 68 19.73 -3.88 -9.10
N ALA A 69 19.11 -3.91 -7.91
CA ALA A 69 19.50 -4.79 -6.82
C ALA A 69 18.85 -6.20 -6.91
N ASN A 70 17.58 -6.28 -7.31
CA ASN A 70 16.80 -7.53 -7.28
C ASN A 70 16.38 -8.02 -8.67
N GLY A 71 15.99 -7.09 -9.56
CA GLY A 71 15.47 -7.42 -10.90
C GLY A 71 13.99 -7.83 -10.93
N ARG A 72 13.38 -8.22 -9.81
CA ARG A 72 11.99 -8.71 -9.70
C ARG A 72 11.15 -7.72 -8.91
N VAL A 73 10.57 -6.74 -9.58
CA VAL A 73 9.90 -5.60 -8.96
C VAL A 73 8.45 -5.49 -9.40
N ILE A 74 7.55 -5.36 -8.41
CA ILE A 74 6.14 -5.01 -8.58
C ILE A 74 5.97 -3.57 -8.11
N VAL A 75 5.32 -2.73 -8.92
CA VAL A 75 5.01 -1.35 -8.59
C VAL A 75 3.53 -1.19 -8.32
N THR A 76 3.20 -0.52 -7.21
CA THR A 76 1.83 -0.16 -6.85
C THR A 76 1.74 1.31 -6.43
N GLY A 77 0.55 1.75 -6.08
CA GLY A 77 0.32 3.10 -5.55
C GLY A 77 0.00 4.15 -6.61
N CYS A 78 0.08 5.40 -6.22
CA CYS A 78 -0.42 6.52 -7.02
C CYS A 78 0.28 6.69 -8.36
N LEU A 79 1.57 6.39 -8.46
CA LEU A 79 2.29 6.44 -9.74
C LEU A 79 1.88 5.30 -10.68
N GLY A 80 1.35 4.19 -10.16
CA GLY A 80 0.85 3.06 -10.95
C GLY A 80 -0.24 3.45 -11.94
N VAL A 81 -1.00 4.51 -11.68
CA VAL A 81 -1.99 5.07 -12.64
C VAL A 81 -1.32 5.49 -13.95
N LYS A 82 -0.05 5.86 -13.93
CA LYS A 82 0.75 6.20 -15.12
C LYS A 82 1.47 4.95 -15.69
N ALA A 83 0.78 3.82 -15.75
CA ALA A 83 1.37 2.53 -16.17
C ALA A 83 2.09 2.59 -17.52
N GLY A 84 1.59 3.37 -18.48
CA GLY A 84 2.24 3.55 -19.79
C GLY A 84 3.62 4.20 -19.68
N LEU A 85 3.78 5.18 -18.80
CA LEU A 85 5.08 5.83 -18.52
C LEU A 85 6.04 4.84 -17.85
N LEU A 86 5.55 4.10 -16.84
CA LEU A 86 6.35 3.13 -16.11
C LEU A 86 6.83 2.00 -17.01
N LYS A 87 5.95 1.42 -17.84
CA LYS A 87 6.31 0.37 -18.80
C LYS A 87 7.35 0.83 -19.83
N LYS A 88 7.25 2.07 -20.28
CA LYS A 88 8.23 2.65 -21.21
C LYS A 88 9.60 2.85 -20.56
N LYS A 89 9.63 3.31 -19.30
CA LYS A 89 10.89 3.59 -18.58
C LYS A 89 11.51 2.32 -17.97
N PHE A 90 10.67 1.38 -17.53
CA PHE A 90 11.06 0.14 -16.87
C PHE A 90 10.30 -1.06 -17.47
N PRO A 91 10.73 -1.55 -18.63
CA PRO A 91 10.05 -2.65 -19.33
C PRO A 91 10.08 -3.99 -18.59
N ASN A 92 11.00 -4.14 -17.65
CA ASN A 92 11.23 -5.37 -16.86
C ASN A 92 10.43 -5.45 -15.57
N LEU A 93 9.50 -4.51 -15.31
CA LEU A 93 8.62 -4.61 -14.14
C LEU A 93 7.71 -5.85 -14.27
N LEU A 94 7.60 -6.63 -13.21
CA LEU A 94 6.74 -7.81 -13.15
C LEU A 94 5.26 -7.43 -13.27
N ALA A 95 4.84 -6.42 -12.49
CA ALA A 95 3.48 -5.89 -12.53
C ALA A 95 3.44 -4.41 -12.14
N ILE A 96 2.38 -3.73 -12.59
CA ILE A 96 2.06 -2.36 -12.23
C ILE A 96 0.58 -2.33 -11.86
N THR A 97 0.29 -1.97 -10.60
CA THR A 97 -1.07 -1.85 -10.08
C THR A 97 -1.36 -0.42 -9.61
N GLY A 98 -2.63 -0.08 -9.45
CA GLY A 98 -3.06 1.23 -8.97
C GLY A 98 -3.00 1.38 -7.45
N PRO A 99 -3.37 2.56 -6.92
CA PRO A 99 -3.54 2.76 -5.48
C PRO A 99 -4.74 1.93 -4.98
N GLN A 100 -4.68 1.45 -3.72
CA GLN A 100 -5.73 0.69 -3.03
C GLN A 100 -6.05 -0.70 -3.61
N ASP A 101 -5.31 -1.16 -4.58
CA ASP A 101 -5.55 -2.43 -5.27
C ASP A 101 -4.74 -3.55 -4.61
N CYS A 102 -5.05 -3.84 -3.34
CA CYS A 102 -4.38 -4.89 -2.57
C CYS A 102 -4.49 -6.24 -3.28
N ASP A 103 -5.68 -6.54 -3.81
CA ASP A 103 -5.95 -7.83 -4.47
C ASP A 103 -5.09 -8.01 -5.73
N ALA A 104 -4.93 -6.96 -6.55
CA ALA A 104 -4.05 -7.01 -7.72
C ALA A 104 -2.57 -7.12 -7.33
N VAL A 105 -2.14 -6.46 -6.24
CA VAL A 105 -0.78 -6.64 -5.71
C VAL A 105 -0.57 -8.08 -5.26
N MET A 106 -1.51 -8.64 -4.50
CA MET A 106 -1.43 -10.03 -4.03
C MET A 106 -1.42 -11.02 -5.19
N ALA A 107 -2.30 -10.83 -6.17
CA ALA A 107 -2.31 -11.67 -7.38
C ALA A 107 -0.96 -11.63 -8.13
N ALA A 108 -0.34 -10.46 -8.25
CA ALA A 108 0.97 -10.31 -8.86
C ALA A 108 2.08 -11.00 -8.04
N VAL A 109 2.03 -10.89 -6.71
CA VAL A 109 2.97 -11.58 -5.82
C VAL A 109 2.80 -13.10 -5.94
N HIS A 110 1.55 -13.61 -5.90
CA HIS A 110 1.27 -15.05 -6.00
C HIS A 110 1.72 -15.66 -7.34
N ALA A 111 1.64 -14.90 -8.42
CA ALA A 111 2.11 -15.35 -9.73
C ALA A 111 3.63 -15.59 -9.76
N GLU A 112 4.38 -14.81 -9.00
CA GLU A 112 5.85 -14.84 -8.96
C GLU A 112 6.41 -15.69 -7.81
N ALA A 113 5.74 -15.68 -6.67
CA ALA A 113 6.11 -16.39 -5.45
C ALA A 113 4.83 -16.88 -4.75
N PRO A 114 4.35 -18.11 -5.03
CA PRO A 114 3.12 -18.65 -4.44
C PRO A 114 3.16 -18.66 -2.90
N PRO A 115 2.02 -18.43 -2.22
CA PRO A 115 1.94 -18.42 -0.76
C PRO A 115 2.26 -19.80 -0.16
N VAL A 116 2.76 -19.80 1.07
CA VAL A 116 3.10 -21.05 1.78
C VAL A 116 1.85 -21.80 2.21
N HIS A 117 0.79 -21.07 2.55
CA HIS A 117 -0.46 -21.58 3.07
C HIS A 117 -1.60 -20.55 2.89
N GLU A 118 -2.83 -20.99 3.10
CA GLU A 118 -4.00 -20.09 3.19
C GLU A 118 -3.82 -19.06 4.34
N PRO A 119 -4.43 -17.87 4.23
CA PRO A 119 -4.23 -16.80 5.21
C PRO A 119 -4.61 -17.18 6.64
N PHE A 120 -3.70 -16.97 7.59
CA PHE A 120 -3.93 -17.19 9.03
C PHE A 120 -4.04 -15.87 9.79
N TYR A 121 -5.12 -15.12 9.58
CA TYR A 121 -5.36 -13.82 10.22
C TYR A 121 -5.38 -13.86 11.75
N HIS A 122 -5.82 -14.97 12.34
CA HIS A 122 -5.85 -15.14 13.79
C HIS A 122 -4.47 -15.24 14.46
N LEU A 123 -3.42 -15.44 13.68
CA LEU A 123 -2.04 -15.45 14.15
C LEU A 123 -1.37 -14.07 14.07
N LEU A 124 -2.04 -13.10 13.47
CA LEU A 124 -1.53 -11.73 13.39
C LEU A 124 -1.74 -10.98 14.71
N PRO A 125 -0.87 -10.00 15.02
CA PRO A 125 -1.12 -9.12 16.13
C PRO A 125 -2.41 -8.31 15.89
N PRO A 126 -3.13 -7.93 16.95
CA PRO A 126 -4.25 -6.98 16.83
C PRO A 126 -3.81 -5.72 16.06
N GLY A 127 -4.65 -5.25 15.13
CA GLY A 127 -4.33 -4.12 14.27
C GLY A 127 -3.42 -4.45 13.07
N GLY A 128 -2.99 -5.71 12.88
CA GLY A 128 -2.17 -6.14 11.75
C GLY A 128 -0.71 -5.63 11.81
N VAL A 129 -0.05 -5.64 10.65
CA VAL A 129 1.32 -5.10 10.50
C VAL A 129 1.25 -3.57 10.43
N LYS A 130 2.04 -2.89 11.24
CA LYS A 130 2.09 -1.43 11.33
C LYS A 130 3.46 -0.90 10.92
N LEU A 131 3.46 0.17 10.13
CA LEU A 131 4.64 0.95 9.76
C LEU A 131 4.81 2.19 10.63
N THR A 132 3.74 2.60 11.33
CA THR A 132 3.77 3.69 12.29
C THR A 132 4.38 3.25 13.64
N PRO A 133 4.95 4.17 14.43
CA PRO A 133 5.30 3.92 15.82
C PRO A 133 4.10 3.42 16.63
N ARG A 134 4.36 2.65 17.70
CA ARG A 134 3.33 1.94 18.47
C ARG A 134 2.26 2.83 19.11
N HIS A 135 2.56 4.12 19.36
CA HIS A 135 1.67 5.01 20.08
C HIS A 135 0.58 5.63 19.19
N TYR A 136 0.74 5.67 17.88
CA TYR A 136 -0.28 6.18 16.98
C TYR A 136 -0.52 5.29 15.75
N ALA A 137 -1.67 5.46 15.11
CA ALA A 137 -1.99 4.82 13.85
C ALA A 137 -2.83 5.75 12.96
N TYR A 138 -2.73 5.57 11.65
CA TYR A 138 -3.64 6.19 10.70
C TYR A 138 -4.93 5.38 10.60
N LEU A 139 -6.07 6.08 10.70
CA LEU A 139 -7.40 5.52 10.49
C LEU A 139 -8.00 6.14 9.23
N LYS A 140 -7.98 5.40 8.14
CA LYS A 140 -8.51 5.86 6.86
C LYS A 140 -10.02 5.64 6.82
N ILE A 141 -10.81 6.73 6.76
CA ILE A 141 -12.28 6.69 6.82
C ILE A 141 -12.95 6.74 5.45
N ALA A 142 -12.29 7.32 4.45
CA ALA A 142 -12.81 7.39 3.09
C ALA A 142 -11.66 7.41 2.08
N GLU A 143 -11.99 7.15 0.83
CA GLU A 143 -11.07 7.18 -0.29
C GLU A 143 -11.66 7.96 -1.46
N GLY A 144 -10.81 8.55 -2.32
CA GLY A 144 -11.23 9.34 -3.45
C GLY A 144 -11.79 10.71 -3.08
N CYS A 145 -12.15 11.50 -4.09
CA CYS A 145 -12.66 12.85 -3.90
C CYS A 145 -13.57 13.26 -5.06
N ASN A 146 -14.73 13.88 -4.74
CA ASN A 146 -15.69 14.35 -5.74
C ASN A 146 -15.51 15.83 -6.12
N HIS A 147 -14.56 16.55 -5.48
CA HIS A 147 -14.26 17.93 -5.84
C HIS A 147 -13.67 18.04 -7.25
N LYS A 148 -13.99 19.12 -7.94
CA LYS A 148 -13.54 19.43 -9.30
C LYS A 148 -12.52 20.57 -9.31
N CYS A 149 -11.59 20.57 -8.35
CA CYS A 149 -10.53 21.58 -8.30
C CYS A 149 -9.65 21.47 -9.56
N THR A 150 -9.48 22.56 -10.29
CA THR A 150 -8.86 22.59 -11.62
C THR A 150 -7.39 22.11 -11.64
N PHE A 151 -6.71 22.26 -10.53
CA PHE A 151 -5.29 21.87 -10.35
C PHE A 151 -5.09 20.50 -9.69
N CYS A 152 -6.18 19.81 -9.27
CA CYS A 152 -6.09 18.62 -8.44
C CYS A 152 -6.21 17.33 -9.25
N ILE A 153 -5.21 16.47 -9.15
CA ILE A 153 -5.15 15.18 -9.84
C ILE A 153 -5.83 14.03 -9.04
N ILE A 154 -6.23 14.26 -7.80
CA ILE A 154 -6.73 13.21 -6.88
C ILE A 154 -7.89 12.41 -7.49
N PRO A 155 -8.95 13.00 -8.07
CA PRO A 155 -10.05 12.22 -8.64
C PRO A 155 -9.59 11.26 -9.75
N THR A 156 -8.58 11.65 -10.52
CA THR A 156 -8.00 10.79 -11.57
C THR A 156 -7.16 9.65 -10.99
N MET A 157 -6.46 9.90 -9.88
CA MET A 157 -5.55 8.92 -9.28
C MET A 157 -6.26 7.95 -8.32
N ARG A 158 -7.21 8.46 -7.52
CA ARG A 158 -7.85 7.71 -6.43
C ARG A 158 -9.36 7.56 -6.59
N GLY A 159 -9.90 8.00 -7.73
CA GLY A 159 -11.31 7.85 -8.05
C GLY A 159 -12.23 8.80 -7.29
N ARG A 160 -13.53 8.48 -7.38
CA ARG A 160 -14.60 9.21 -6.67
C ARG A 160 -14.56 8.89 -5.18
N LEU A 161 -15.18 9.78 -4.39
CA LEU A 161 -15.37 9.56 -2.96
C LEU A 161 -16.12 8.23 -2.73
N VAL A 162 -15.55 7.43 -1.84
CA VAL A 162 -16.19 6.23 -1.28
C VAL A 162 -15.91 6.25 0.22
N SER A 163 -16.94 6.44 1.01
CA SER A 163 -16.89 6.41 2.47
C SER A 163 -16.93 4.97 2.97
N ARG A 164 -16.12 4.65 3.96
CA ARG A 164 -16.20 3.35 4.63
C ARG A 164 -17.41 3.31 5.55
N ALA A 165 -18.01 2.15 5.70
CA ALA A 165 -19.11 1.98 6.64
C ALA A 165 -18.66 2.36 8.08
N PRO A 166 -19.49 3.08 8.86
CA PRO A 166 -19.12 3.46 10.22
C PRO A 166 -18.78 2.27 11.11
N SER A 167 -19.46 1.13 10.93
CA SER A 167 -19.16 -0.14 11.63
C SER A 167 -17.71 -0.60 11.42
N ASP A 168 -17.22 -0.52 10.17
CA ASP A 168 -15.88 -0.96 9.80
C ASP A 168 -14.81 -0.02 10.35
N VAL A 169 -15.08 1.29 10.30
CA VAL A 169 -14.20 2.31 10.86
C VAL A 169 -14.08 2.15 12.38
N LEU A 170 -15.21 1.95 13.08
CA LEU A 170 -15.23 1.75 14.53
C LEU A 170 -14.60 0.42 14.93
N GLY A 171 -14.82 -0.65 14.14
CA GLY A 171 -14.19 -1.96 14.37
C GLY A 171 -12.66 -1.88 14.25
N GLU A 172 -12.15 -1.21 13.21
CA GLU A 172 -10.72 -0.99 13.05
C GLU A 172 -10.14 -0.11 14.17
N ALA A 173 -10.83 0.99 14.51
CA ALA A 173 -10.41 1.88 15.61
C ALA A 173 -10.30 1.10 16.93
N LYS A 174 -11.30 0.27 17.24
CA LYS A 174 -11.27 -0.59 18.45
C LYS A 174 -10.09 -1.55 18.42
N SER A 175 -9.87 -2.25 17.31
CA SER A 175 -8.75 -3.18 17.14
C SER A 175 -7.39 -2.50 17.35
N LEU A 176 -7.22 -1.26 16.85
CA LEU A 176 -6.01 -0.48 17.04
C LEU A 176 -5.80 -0.08 18.51
N VAL A 177 -6.87 0.33 19.21
CA VAL A 177 -6.83 0.65 20.64
C VAL A 177 -6.51 -0.60 21.46
N ASP A 178 -7.12 -1.72 21.17
CA ASP A 178 -6.85 -3.01 21.82
C ASP A 178 -5.39 -3.46 21.60
N ALA A 179 -4.79 -3.08 20.45
CA ALA A 179 -3.36 -3.28 20.16
C ALA A 179 -2.42 -2.31 20.90
N GLY A 180 -2.95 -1.36 21.69
CA GLY A 180 -2.18 -0.42 22.49
C GLY A 180 -1.91 0.94 21.83
N VAL A 181 -2.54 1.23 20.69
CA VAL A 181 -2.50 2.56 20.06
C VAL A 181 -3.20 3.59 20.96
N ARG A 182 -2.58 4.75 21.16
CA ARG A 182 -3.09 5.82 22.04
C ARG A 182 -3.63 7.02 21.28
N GLU A 183 -3.26 7.15 20.00
CA GLU A 183 -3.66 8.24 19.13
C GLU A 183 -4.07 7.71 17.75
N LEU A 184 -5.26 8.08 17.31
CA LEU A 184 -5.77 7.77 15.98
C LEU A 184 -5.78 9.03 15.12
N LEU A 185 -4.97 9.03 14.08
CA LEU A 185 -4.94 10.10 13.08
C LEU A 185 -5.93 9.76 11.97
N VAL A 186 -7.09 10.40 12.00
CA VAL A 186 -8.15 10.19 11.00
C VAL A 186 -7.74 10.82 9.67
N VAL A 187 -7.72 10.02 8.60
CA VAL A 187 -7.24 10.45 7.28
C VAL A 187 -8.23 10.12 6.18
N SER A 188 -8.39 11.06 5.24
CA SER A 188 -9.02 10.89 3.93
C SER A 188 -8.48 11.94 2.96
N GLN A 189 -9.00 12.03 1.75
CA GLN A 189 -8.73 13.16 0.84
C GLN A 189 -9.49 14.42 1.27
N ASP A 190 -10.69 14.23 1.80
CA ASP A 190 -11.52 15.26 2.40
C ASP A 190 -12.33 14.63 3.53
N THR A 191 -11.95 14.92 4.77
CA THR A 191 -12.63 14.38 5.96
C THR A 191 -14.01 14.97 6.17
N SER A 192 -14.27 16.19 5.67
CA SER A 192 -15.55 16.86 5.79
C SER A 192 -16.62 16.25 4.88
N ALA A 193 -16.21 15.54 3.83
CA ALA A 193 -17.10 14.88 2.88
C ALA A 193 -17.46 13.43 3.29
N TYR A 194 -16.99 12.93 4.44
CA TYR A 194 -17.33 11.59 4.89
C TYR A 194 -18.84 11.42 5.06
N GLY A 195 -19.39 10.39 4.43
CA GLY A 195 -20.80 10.02 4.52
C GLY A 195 -21.74 10.82 3.62
N VAL A 196 -21.24 11.59 2.62
CA VAL A 196 -22.08 12.33 1.64
C VAL A 196 -22.29 11.57 0.33
N ASP A 197 -21.73 10.39 0.17
CA ASP A 197 -21.84 9.49 -0.98
C ASP A 197 -22.88 8.39 -0.83
#